data_17bdaf3c57bacd1b16939498ea333ef9
#
_entry.id   17bdaf3c57bacd1b16939498ea333ef9
#
_cell.length_a   1.000
_cell.length_b   1.000
_cell.length_c   1.000
_cell.angle_alpha   90.00
_cell.angle_beta   90.00
_cell.angle_gamma   90.00
#
_symmetry.space_group_name_H-M   'P 1'
#
loop_
_entity.id
_entity.type
_entity.pdbx_description
1 polymer ?
#
loop_
_entity_poly.entity_id
_entity_poly.type
_entity_poly.pdbx_seq_one_letter_code
_entity_poly.pdbx_strand_id
1 'polypeptide(L)' 'MRTFDKYKVNLRQVGDDIYSYSTKVATIHQDKLIQHGWWSVTTQKHINYVANELGLELIKDYE' A
#
# COMPACT_ATOMS: atom_id res chain seq x y z
N MET A 1 13.27 3.91 -4.83
CA MET A 1 11.91 4.36 -4.42
C MET A 1 11.03 4.48 -5.65
N ARG A 2 9.80 4.05 -5.56
CA ARG A 2 8.83 4.16 -6.65
C ARG A 2 7.66 5.02 -6.21
N THR A 3 7.22 5.91 -7.10
CA THR A 3 5.99 6.67 -6.92
C THR A 3 4.94 6.17 -7.91
N PHE A 4 3.68 6.50 -7.67
CA PHE A 4 2.56 6.07 -8.49
C PHE A 4 1.95 7.27 -9.20
N ASP A 5 1.24 7.04 -10.31
CA ASP A 5 0.62 8.10 -11.07
C ASP A 5 -0.42 8.87 -10.27
N LYS A 6 -1.10 8.16 -9.38
CA LYS A 6 -2.08 8.74 -8.45
C LYS A 6 -1.46 8.79 -7.07
N TYR A 7 -1.79 9.81 -6.28
CA TYR A 7 -1.27 10.00 -4.92
C TYR A 7 0.25 10.15 -4.85
N LYS A 8 0.85 10.84 -5.82
CA LYS A 8 2.32 10.93 -5.97
C LYS A 8 3.04 11.47 -4.74
N VAL A 9 2.41 12.38 -4.01
CA VAL A 9 3.04 13.05 -2.87
C VAL A 9 3.01 12.17 -1.63
N ASN A 10 1.93 11.45 -1.43
CA ASN A 10 1.65 10.76 -0.17
C ASN A 10 1.81 9.25 -0.23
N LEU A 11 2.00 8.68 -1.42
CA LEU A 11 2.06 7.24 -1.62
C LEU A 11 3.35 6.87 -2.33
N ARG A 12 4.13 5.96 -1.76
CA ARG A 12 5.36 5.49 -2.40
C ARG A 12 5.68 4.06 -2.01
N GLN A 13 6.51 3.44 -2.82
CA GLN A 13 7.04 2.11 -2.59
C GLN A 13 8.54 2.19 -2.36
N VAL A 14 9.02 1.55 -1.30
CA VAL A 14 10.45 1.44 -1.01
C VAL A 14 10.73 -0.06 -0.85
N GLY A 15 11.42 -0.66 -1.83
CA GLY A 15 11.59 -2.11 -1.86
C GLY A 15 10.23 -2.80 -1.94
N ASP A 16 9.91 -3.62 -0.96
CA ASP A 16 8.61 -4.30 -0.88
C ASP A 16 7.64 -3.58 0.04
N ASP A 17 8.03 -2.45 0.63
CA ASP A 17 7.22 -1.73 1.61
C ASP A 17 6.44 -0.61 0.94
N ILE A 18 5.19 -0.47 1.33
CA ILE A 18 4.31 0.60 0.85
C ILE A 18 4.12 1.61 1.97
N TYR A 19 4.41 2.87 1.67
CA TYR A 19 4.26 3.97 2.60
C TYR A 19 3.13 4.88 2.17
N SER A 20 2.26 5.20 3.11
CA SER A 20 1.24 6.25 2.96
C SER A 20 1.59 7.35 3.94
N TYR A 21 1.85 8.54 3.40
CA TYR A 21 2.46 9.64 4.17
C TYR A 21 3.83 9.17 4.67
N SER A 22 4.04 9.06 5.97
CA SER A 22 5.31 8.60 6.53
C SER A 22 5.20 7.21 7.16
N THR A 23 4.06 6.56 7.00
CA THR A 23 3.77 5.30 7.69
C THR A 23 3.85 4.13 6.74
N LYS A 24 4.59 3.08 7.13
CA LYS A 24 4.57 1.82 6.39
C LYS A 24 3.24 1.13 6.65
N VAL A 25 2.41 1.02 5.61
CA VAL A 25 1.04 0.53 5.75
C VAL A 25 0.84 -0.86 5.18
N ALA A 26 1.73 -1.31 4.30
CA ALA A 26 1.61 -2.61 3.66
C ALA A 26 2.97 -3.10 3.18
N THR A 27 3.05 -4.40 2.92
CA THR A 27 4.26 -5.04 2.37
C THR A 27 3.85 -5.97 1.24
N ILE A 28 4.62 -5.96 0.16
CA ILE A 28 4.43 -6.86 -0.96
C ILE A 28 5.08 -8.20 -0.61
N HIS A 29 4.32 -9.28 -0.73
CA HIS A 29 4.84 -10.63 -0.54
C HIS A 29 4.32 -11.51 -1.68
N GLN A 30 5.22 -11.88 -2.61
CA GLN A 30 4.87 -12.64 -3.80
C GLN A 30 3.80 -11.88 -4.61
N ASP A 31 2.64 -12.47 -4.82
CA ASP A 31 1.53 -11.84 -5.56
C ASP A 31 0.50 -11.19 -4.65
N LYS A 32 0.88 -10.92 -3.40
CA LYS A 32 -0.03 -10.39 -2.38
C LYS A 32 0.47 -9.09 -1.80
N LEU A 33 -0.46 -8.23 -1.41
CA LEU A 33 -0.18 -7.01 -0.67
C LEU A 33 -0.74 -7.19 0.73
N ILE A 34 0.17 -7.25 1.72
CA ILE A 34 -0.19 -7.52 3.11
C ILE A 34 -0.39 -6.17 3.82
N GLN A 35 -1.62 -5.86 4.16
CA GLN A 35 -1.96 -4.63 4.89
C GLN A 35 -1.75 -4.85 6.38
N HIS A 36 -1.01 -3.93 7.02
CA HIS A 36 -0.61 -4.09 8.43
C HIS A 36 -1.59 -3.51 9.44
N GLY A 37 -2.52 -2.69 9.01
CA GLY A 37 -3.50 -2.10 9.91
C GLY A 37 -4.50 -1.24 9.16
N TRP A 38 -5.37 -0.58 9.92
CA TRP A 38 -6.32 0.37 9.37
C TRP A 38 -6.07 1.73 9.99
N TRP A 39 -5.97 2.76 9.16
CA TRP A 39 -5.67 4.12 9.63
C TRP A 39 -6.80 5.08 9.33
N SER A 40 -7.16 5.21 8.07
CA SER A 40 -8.20 6.13 7.64
C SER A 40 -8.74 5.68 6.29
N VAL A 41 -9.86 6.28 5.87
CA VAL A 41 -10.45 6.03 4.55
C VAL A 41 -9.45 6.39 3.46
N THR A 42 -8.74 7.50 3.60
CA THR A 42 -7.75 7.94 2.62
C THR A 42 -6.62 6.93 2.48
N THR A 43 -6.06 6.47 3.60
CA THR A 43 -5.00 5.45 3.57
C THR A 43 -5.51 4.15 2.97
N GLN A 44 -6.74 3.75 3.29
CA GLN A 44 -7.31 2.54 2.70
C GLN A 44 -7.45 2.67 1.18
N LYS A 45 -7.79 3.85 0.68
CA LYS A 45 -7.82 4.10 -0.77
C LYS A 45 -6.43 3.95 -1.39
N HIS A 46 -5.39 4.42 -0.71
CA HIS A 46 -4.00 4.25 -1.17
C HIS A 46 -3.65 2.77 -1.30
N ILE A 47 -3.97 1.98 -0.29
CA ILE A 47 -3.66 0.55 -0.27
C ILE A 47 -4.43 -0.18 -1.37
N ASN A 48 -5.71 0.10 -1.52
CA ASN A 48 -6.53 -0.50 -2.57
C ASN A 48 -6.00 -0.15 -3.96
N TYR A 49 -5.58 1.09 -4.15
CA TYR A 49 -5.02 1.54 -5.41
C TYR A 49 -3.73 0.78 -5.74
N VAL A 50 -2.84 0.61 -4.77
CA VAL A 50 -1.58 -0.12 -4.98
C VAL A 50 -1.86 -1.57 -5.35
N ALA A 51 -2.76 -2.23 -4.64
CA ALA A 51 -3.11 -3.62 -4.94
C ALA A 51 -3.63 -3.76 -6.37
N ASN A 52 -4.48 -2.83 -6.79
CA ASN A 52 -5.05 -2.85 -8.14
C ASN A 52 -3.99 -2.53 -9.20
N GLU A 53 -3.17 -1.52 -8.95
CA GLU A 53 -2.16 -1.06 -9.91
C GLU A 53 -1.07 -2.12 -10.15
N LEU A 54 -0.69 -2.83 -9.11
CA LEU A 54 0.34 -3.86 -9.20
C LEU A 54 -0.23 -5.26 -9.44
N GLY A 55 -1.55 -5.40 -9.49
CA GLY A 55 -2.20 -6.68 -9.72
C GLY A 55 -2.01 -7.65 -8.57
N LEU A 56 -2.01 -7.15 -7.34
CA LEU A 56 -1.79 -7.95 -6.14
C LEU A 56 -3.09 -8.25 -5.42
N GLU A 57 -3.13 -9.40 -4.74
CA GLU A 57 -4.24 -9.74 -3.86
C GLU A 57 -4.06 -9.03 -2.53
N LEU A 58 -5.08 -8.28 -2.08
CA LEU A 58 -5.00 -7.57 -0.81
C LEU A 58 -5.35 -8.49 0.34
N ILE A 59 -4.42 -8.64 1.28
CA ILE A 59 -4.60 -9.44 2.50
C ILE A 59 -4.56 -8.48 3.69
N LYS A 60 -5.61 -8.46 4.48
CA LYS A 60 -5.71 -7.60 5.67
C LYS A 60 -5.24 -8.38 6.90
N ASP A 61 -4.02 -8.12 7.33
CA ASP A 61 -3.35 -8.84 8.41
C ASP A 61 -3.29 -7.99 9.67
N TYR A 62 -4.45 -7.61 10.20
CA TYR A 62 -4.49 -6.77 11.41
C TYR A 62 -5.66 -7.10 12.34
N GLU A 63 -6.22 -8.27 12.22
CA GLU A 63 -7.28 -8.75 13.13
C GLU A 63 -6.77 -9.85 14.05
#